data_c9938b529f004d2820127340e3ddd3de
#
_entry.id   c9938b529f004d2820127340e3ddd3de
#
_cell.length_a   1.000
_cell.length_b   1.000
_cell.length_c   1.000
_cell.angle_alpha   90.00
_cell.angle_beta   90.00
_cell.angle_gamma   90.00
#
_symmetry.space_group_name_H-M   'P 1'
#
loop_
_entity.id
_entity.type
_entity.pdbx_description
1 polymer ?
#
loop_
_entity_poly.entity_id
_entity_poly.type
_entity_poly.pdbx_seq_one_letter_code
_entity_poly.pdbx_strand_id
1 'polypeptide(L)'
;TFLYSDVDKPCQLEHLYVNSSLVPAFMKQNYEKISPSSYIDWITGDCQSDYLLNSVIASPGERRELALTGEDEQACIKVTRRVWMGGDIVSLSVAINPGHLYQLQSVI
;
A
#
# COMPACT_ATOMS: atom_id res chain seq x y z
N THR A 1 0.43 3.24 9.05
CA THR A 1 1.14 3.79 7.89
C THR A 1 2.49 3.12 7.75
N PHE A 2 2.82 2.73 6.54
CA PHE A 2 4.08 2.06 6.24
C PHE A 2 4.81 2.81 5.14
N LEU A 3 6.10 3.05 5.33
CA LEU A 3 6.98 3.60 4.32
C LEU A 3 7.89 2.49 3.80
N TYR A 4 7.84 2.25 2.50
CA TYR A 4 8.69 1.25 1.85
C TYR A 4 9.84 1.95 1.13
N SER A 5 11.02 1.35 1.20
CA SER A 5 12.23 1.93 0.58
C SER A 5 12.96 0.87 -0.23
N ASP A 6 13.62 1.32 -1.29
CA ASP A 6 14.51 0.52 -2.10
C ASP A 6 15.88 1.20 -2.14
N VAL A 7 16.92 0.49 -1.70
CA VAL A 7 18.31 0.99 -1.62
C VAL A 7 18.36 2.36 -0.92
N ASP A 8 17.77 2.43 0.29
CA ASP A 8 17.68 3.64 1.13
C ASP A 8 16.89 4.80 0.52
N LYS A 9 16.19 4.57 -0.59
CA LYS A 9 15.35 5.58 -1.23
C LYS A 9 13.87 5.22 -1.05
N PRO A 10 13.04 6.12 -0.49
CA PRO A 10 11.62 5.86 -0.34
C PRO A 10 10.94 5.62 -1.69
N CYS A 11 10.15 4.56 -1.79
CA CYS A 11 9.48 4.19 -3.05
C CYS A 11 7.97 4.02 -2.92
N GLN A 12 7.43 3.92 -1.72
CA GLN A 12 5.98 3.79 -1.52
C GLN A 12 5.59 4.19 -0.11
N LEU A 13 4.48 4.92 0.00
CA LEU A 13 3.85 5.22 1.28
C LEU A 13 2.47 4.56 1.31
N GLU A 14 2.24 3.65 2.25
CA GLU A 14 1.00 2.90 2.38
C GLU A 14 0.26 3.24 3.66
N HIS A 15 -1.04 3.54 3.53
CA HIS A 15 -1.97 3.60 4.65
C HIS A 15 -2.83 2.34 4.60
N LEU A 16 -2.69 1.49 5.61
CA LEU A 16 -3.40 0.22 5.67
C LEU A 16 -4.39 0.23 6.83
N TYR A 17 -5.65 -0.05 6.51
CA TYR A 17 -6.75 -0.17 7.47
C TYR A 17 -7.16 -1.65 7.51
N VAL A 18 -7.19 -2.22 8.70
CA VAL A 18 -7.46 -3.64 8.88
C VAL A 18 -8.65 -3.83 9.81
N ASN A 19 -9.55 -4.72 9.44
CA ASN A 19 -10.67 -5.10 10.30
C ASN A 19 -10.14 -5.95 11.46
N SER A 20 -10.03 -5.36 12.64
CA SER A 20 -9.45 -6.02 13.82
C SER A 20 -10.28 -7.20 14.32
N SER A 21 -11.56 -7.26 14.00
CA SER A 21 -12.42 -8.40 14.33
C SER A 21 -12.06 -9.64 13.51
N LEU A 22 -11.62 -9.45 12.27
CA LEU A 22 -11.25 -10.54 11.36
C LEU A 22 -9.75 -10.87 11.41
N VAL A 23 -8.91 -9.89 11.77
CA VAL A 23 -7.45 -10.06 11.84
C VAL A 23 -6.94 -9.51 13.18
N PRO A 24 -7.27 -10.18 14.30
CA PRO A 24 -6.99 -9.61 15.64
C PRO A 24 -5.51 -9.52 15.99
N ALA A 25 -4.65 -10.33 15.37
CA ALA A 25 -3.22 -10.33 15.65
C ALA A 25 -2.41 -9.41 14.73
N PHE A 26 -3.06 -8.60 13.88
CA PHE A 26 -2.37 -7.76 12.89
C PHE A 26 -1.34 -6.82 13.54
N MET A 27 -1.71 -6.13 14.61
CA MET A 27 -0.83 -5.16 15.27
C MET A 27 0.30 -5.80 16.08
N LYS A 28 0.26 -7.13 16.27
CA LYS A 28 1.26 -7.88 17.04
C LYS A 28 2.38 -8.46 16.18
N GLN A 29 2.34 -8.26 14.87
CA GLN A 29 3.32 -8.83 13.94
C GLN A 29 4.55 -7.94 13.78
N ASN A 30 5.67 -8.58 13.47
CA ASN A 30 6.91 -7.87 13.18
C ASN A 30 7.00 -7.57 11.67
N TYR A 31 6.63 -6.37 11.28
CA TYR A 31 6.60 -5.96 9.89
C TYR A 31 7.97 -5.57 9.31
N GLU A 32 9.03 -5.71 10.08
CA GLU A 32 10.39 -5.66 9.55
C GLU A 32 10.75 -6.97 8.83
N LYS A 33 10.10 -8.09 9.22
CA LYS A 33 10.37 -9.43 8.67
C LYS A 33 9.37 -9.88 7.62
N ILE A 34 8.10 -9.43 7.73
CA ILE A 34 7.04 -9.80 6.80
C ILE A 34 6.26 -8.53 6.45
N SER A 35 5.89 -8.36 5.17
CA SER A 35 5.09 -7.21 4.77
C SER A 35 3.65 -7.34 5.30
N PRO A 36 2.96 -6.21 5.57
CA PRO A 36 1.57 -6.25 5.99
C PRO A 36 0.65 -6.97 4.98
N SER A 37 0.86 -6.75 3.70
CA SER A 37 0.08 -7.42 2.64
C SER A 37 0.28 -8.92 2.64
N SER A 38 1.53 -9.38 2.81
CA SER A 38 1.84 -10.81 2.89
C SER A 38 1.19 -11.47 4.10
N TYR A 39 1.16 -10.78 5.24
CA TYR A 39 0.49 -11.27 6.43
C TYR A 39 -1.01 -11.43 6.21
N ILE A 40 -1.67 -10.44 5.62
CA ILE A 40 -3.08 -10.48 5.27
C ILE A 40 -3.37 -11.65 4.32
N ASP A 41 -2.58 -11.79 3.26
CA ASP A 41 -2.74 -12.87 2.27
C ASP A 41 -2.59 -14.26 2.92
N TRP A 42 -1.64 -14.39 3.84
CA TRP A 42 -1.41 -15.64 4.56
C TRP A 42 -2.58 -16.05 5.45
N ILE A 43 -3.21 -15.08 6.14
CA ILE A 43 -4.33 -15.36 7.05
C ILE A 43 -5.62 -15.62 6.29
N THR A 44 -5.88 -14.84 5.25
CA THR A 44 -7.18 -14.83 4.57
C THR A 44 -7.31 -15.90 3.48
N GLY A 45 -6.20 -16.45 3.02
CA GLY A 45 -6.22 -17.50 1.98
C GLY A 45 -6.90 -17.02 0.70
N ASP A 46 -7.92 -17.74 0.25
CA ASP A 46 -8.65 -17.44 -0.98
C ASP A 46 -9.67 -16.33 -0.78
N CYS A 47 -9.23 -15.12 -0.58
CA CYS A 47 -10.12 -13.96 -0.52
C CYS A 47 -10.19 -13.24 -1.87
N GLN A 48 -11.22 -12.42 -2.02
CA GLN A 48 -11.39 -11.58 -3.20
C GLN A 48 -10.72 -10.23 -2.95
N SER A 49 -10.14 -9.66 -3.98
CA SER A 49 -9.59 -8.31 -3.91
C SER A 49 -9.85 -7.55 -5.19
N ASP A 50 -9.90 -6.24 -5.09
CA ASP A 50 -9.94 -5.35 -6.23
C ASP A 50 -8.88 -4.26 -6.10
N TYR A 51 -8.62 -3.58 -7.21
CA TYR A 51 -7.67 -2.49 -7.29
C TYR A 51 -8.29 -1.31 -8.01
N LEU A 52 -8.00 -0.12 -7.52
CA LEU A 52 -8.33 1.14 -8.18
C LEU A 52 -7.04 1.95 -8.29
N LEU A 53 -6.67 2.36 -9.50
CA LEU A 53 -5.48 3.16 -9.75
C LEU A 53 -5.89 4.56 -10.17
N ASN A 54 -5.32 5.57 -9.51
CA ASN A 54 -5.56 6.97 -9.82
C ASN A 54 -4.24 7.72 -9.92
N SER A 55 -4.18 8.66 -10.86
CA SER A 55 -3.12 9.63 -10.93
C SER A 55 -3.42 10.76 -9.94
N VAL A 56 -2.50 11.09 -9.06
CA VAL A 56 -2.68 12.10 -8.01
C VAL A 56 -1.45 12.98 -7.87
N ILE A 57 -1.63 14.14 -7.27
CA ILE A 57 -0.54 15.00 -6.84
C ILE A 57 -0.32 14.74 -5.35
N ALA A 58 0.92 14.44 -4.97
CA ALA A 58 1.28 14.18 -3.59
C ALA A 58 1.01 15.40 -2.71
N SER A 59 0.41 15.19 -1.54
CA SER A 59 0.24 16.23 -0.54
C SER A 59 1.60 16.64 0.04
N PRO A 60 1.69 17.81 0.71
CA PRO A 60 2.96 18.21 1.35
C PRO A 60 3.50 17.18 2.34
N GLY A 61 2.62 16.51 3.09
CA GLY A 61 3.02 15.45 4.02
C GLY A 61 3.55 14.22 3.30
N GLU A 62 2.88 13.78 2.25
CA GLU A 62 3.31 12.66 1.42
C GLU A 62 4.65 12.93 0.74
N ARG A 63 4.85 14.15 0.24
CA ARG A 63 6.13 14.56 -0.35
C ARG A 63 7.28 14.48 0.64
N ARG A 64 7.04 14.89 1.89
CA ARG A 64 8.05 14.80 2.95
C ARG A 64 8.40 13.35 3.26
N GLU A 65 7.39 12.50 3.45
CA GLU A 65 7.61 11.08 3.76
C GLU A 65 8.30 10.34 2.62
N LEU A 66 7.96 10.67 1.38
CA LEU A 66 8.55 10.04 0.20
C LEU A 66 9.81 10.74 -0.30
N ALA A 67 10.26 11.78 0.37
CA ALA A 67 11.45 12.57 0.00
C ALA A 67 11.39 13.10 -1.44
N LEU A 68 10.21 13.58 -1.86
CA LEU A 68 10.01 14.16 -3.18
C LEU A 68 10.31 15.65 -3.14
N THR A 69 11.37 16.08 -3.79
CA THR A 69 11.90 17.45 -3.69
C THR A 69 11.70 18.28 -4.96
N GLY A 70 11.53 17.66 -6.11
CA GLY A 70 11.34 18.34 -7.39
C GLY A 70 9.87 18.53 -7.75
N GLU A 71 9.56 19.58 -8.53
CA GLU A 71 8.19 19.79 -9.03
C GLU A 71 7.72 18.64 -9.91
N ASP A 72 8.62 18.06 -10.71
CA ASP A 72 8.33 16.94 -11.59
C ASP A 72 8.12 15.62 -10.82
N GLU A 73 8.48 15.58 -9.55
CA GLU A 73 8.35 14.40 -8.70
C GLU A 73 7.04 14.39 -7.90
N GLN A 74 6.15 15.36 -8.10
CA GLN A 74 4.90 15.45 -7.33
C GLN A 74 3.81 14.51 -7.84
N ALA A 75 3.88 14.10 -9.11
CA ALA A 75 2.92 13.19 -9.71
C ALA A 75 3.12 11.78 -9.18
N CYS A 76 2.05 11.19 -8.64
CA CYS A 76 2.06 9.87 -8.04
C CYS A 76 0.94 9.02 -8.61
N ILE A 77 1.09 7.71 -8.47
CA ILE A 77 0.00 6.75 -8.70
C ILE A 77 -0.51 6.29 -7.35
N LYS A 78 -1.80 6.52 -7.11
CA LYS A 78 -2.50 6.05 -5.93
C LYS A 78 -3.15 4.70 -6.24
N VAL A 79 -2.77 3.68 -5.51
CA VAL A 79 -3.34 2.34 -5.65
C VAL A 79 -4.19 2.06 -4.41
N THR A 80 -5.48 1.89 -4.61
CA THR A 80 -6.40 1.48 -3.55
C THR A 80 -6.73 0.01 -3.76
N ARG A 81 -6.45 -0.82 -2.74
CA ARG A 81 -6.75 -2.25 -2.75
C ARG A 81 -7.71 -2.56 -1.62
N ARG A 82 -8.79 -3.26 -1.96
CA ARG A 82 -9.72 -3.81 -0.97
C ARG A 82 -9.63 -5.32 -0.98
N VAL A 83 -9.66 -5.92 0.19
CA VAL A 83 -9.66 -7.38 0.36
C VAL A 83 -10.91 -7.78 1.12
N TRP A 84 -11.68 -8.72 0.57
CA TRP A 84 -12.90 -9.25 1.16
C TRP A 84 -12.78 -10.71 1.51
N MET A 85 -13.47 -11.11 2.58
CA MET A 85 -13.69 -12.49 2.95
C MET A 85 -15.18 -12.66 3.26
N GLY A 86 -15.90 -13.44 2.42
CA GLY A 86 -17.35 -13.71 2.59
C GLY A 86 -18.18 -12.46 2.45
N GLY A 87 -18.05 -11.41 2.15
CA GLY A 87 -18.83 -10.17 2.08
C GLY A 87 -18.38 -9.11 3.05
N ASP A 88 -17.41 -9.43 3.93
CA ASP A 88 -16.83 -8.50 4.88
C ASP A 88 -15.48 -7.97 4.36
N ILE A 89 -15.25 -6.68 4.53
CA ILE A 89 -13.95 -6.08 4.17
C ILE A 89 -12.95 -6.44 5.27
N VAL A 90 -11.88 -7.12 4.88
CA VAL A 90 -10.76 -7.50 5.76
C VAL A 90 -9.76 -6.37 5.85
N SER A 91 -9.42 -5.75 4.72
CA SER A 91 -8.45 -4.66 4.68
C SER A 91 -8.72 -3.69 3.55
N LEU A 92 -8.28 -2.45 3.75
CA LEU A 92 -8.23 -1.39 2.76
C LEU A 92 -6.82 -0.81 2.76
N SER A 93 -6.15 -0.89 1.64
CA SER A 93 -4.80 -0.32 1.47
C SER A 93 -4.88 0.86 0.50
N VAL A 94 -4.27 1.97 0.88
CA VAL A 94 -4.09 3.14 0.03
C VAL A 94 -2.60 3.40 -0.08
N ALA A 95 -2.01 3.08 -1.23
CA ALA A 95 -0.59 3.23 -1.46
C ALA A 95 -0.32 4.40 -2.42
N ILE A 96 0.57 5.29 -2.02
CA ILE A 96 1.04 6.40 -2.84
C ILE A 96 2.42 6.04 -3.39
N ASN A 97 2.53 6.01 -4.71
CA ASN A 97 3.75 5.59 -5.40
C ASN A 97 4.24 6.76 -6.26
N PRO A 98 5.48 7.23 -6.07
CA PRO A 98 6.06 8.22 -6.97
C PRO A 98 5.97 7.76 -8.42
N GLY A 99 5.40 8.61 -9.30
CA GLY A 99 5.10 8.22 -10.67
C GLY A 99 6.33 7.82 -11.47
N HIS A 100 7.46 8.47 -11.21
CA HIS A 100 8.73 8.17 -11.90
C HIS A 100 9.36 6.84 -11.47
N LEU A 101 8.90 6.25 -10.33
CA LEU A 101 9.40 4.98 -9.81
C LEU A 101 8.38 3.83 -10.00
N TYR A 102 7.16 4.16 -10.46
CA TYR A 102 6.09 3.17 -10.54
C TYR A 102 5.88 2.68 -11.96
N GLN A 103 5.85 1.38 -12.12
CA GLN A 103 5.57 0.74 -13.40
C GLN A 103 4.64 -0.45 -13.18
N LEU A 104 3.56 -0.51 -13.96
CA LEU A 104 2.67 -1.65 -13.99
C LEU A 104 2.88 -2.38 -15.31
N GLN A 105 3.21 -3.67 -15.24
CA GLN A 105 3.42 -4.52 -16.41
C GLN A 105 2.69 -5.82 -16.20
N SER A 106 1.98 -6.26 -17.22
CA SER A 106 1.38 -7.59 -17.24
C SER A 106 1.80 -8.35 -18.49
N VAL A 107 1.93 -9.66 -18.35
CA VAL A 107 2.22 -10.57 -19.44
C VAL A 107 0.98 -11.44 -19.64
N ILE A 108 0.45 -11.42 -20.84
CA ILE A 108 -0.75 -12.17 -21.20
C ILE A 108 -0.37 -13.43 -22.00
#